data_8741b2f6eb923a5714171baa1a66541a
#
_entry.id   8741b2f6eb923a5714171baa1a66541a
#
_cell.length_a   1.000
_cell.length_b   1.000
_cell.length_c   1.000
_cell.angle_alpha   90.00
_cell.angle_beta   90.00
_cell.angle_gamma   90.00
#
_symmetry.space_group_name_H-M   'P 1'
#
loop_
_entity.id
_entity.type
_entity.pdbx_description
1 polymer ?
#
loop_
_entity_poly.entity_id
_entity_poly.type
_entity_poly.pdbx_seq_one_letter_code
_entity_poly.pdbx_strand_id
1 'polypeptide(L)'
;MERKEAIRGAYRLTGGNNFYDGMITCSTLSGKAVCRLVWDVNKVENDAYLEKALSGIPEHFSGKLLEAPVGTGILTMPLYKTLPKADITCLDYSADMMGKAQEKADRLHLKNVTFRQGDVGALPYADSVFDIVLSLNGFHAFPDKETAYREVFRVLKPGGTFCGCFYVKGEQKRTDWFVRHIYEKTGFFTPPYETTASLKKRLEKRYAAVTLGTVKSMVWFVCRKEE
;
A
#
# COMPACT_ATOMS: atom_id res chain seq x y z
N MET A 1 11.59 12.46 -14.32
CA MET A 1 12.53 12.55 -13.18
C MET A 1 11.96 13.42 -12.07
N GLU A 2 11.54 14.64 -12.35
CA GLU A 2 11.06 15.64 -11.36
C GLU A 2 9.91 15.17 -10.45
N ARG A 3 8.92 14.41 -10.98
CA ARG A 3 7.76 14.02 -10.17
C ARG A 3 8.07 12.90 -9.15
N LYS A 4 8.96 11.98 -9.48
CA LYS A 4 9.41 10.95 -8.52
C LYS A 4 10.21 11.60 -7.38
N GLU A 5 10.97 12.64 -7.69
CA GLU A 5 11.72 13.43 -6.69
C GLU A 5 10.80 14.25 -5.80
N ALA A 6 9.71 14.82 -6.35
CA ALA A 6 8.70 15.53 -5.58
C ALA A 6 7.98 14.60 -4.59
N ILE A 7 7.59 13.39 -5.03
CA ILE A 7 7.00 12.37 -4.16
C ILE A 7 7.97 11.99 -3.04
N ARG A 8 9.24 11.72 -3.38
CA ARG A 8 10.28 11.42 -2.40
C ARG A 8 10.48 12.54 -1.39
N GLY A 9 10.49 13.81 -1.85
CA GLY A 9 10.60 14.99 -1.00
C GLY A 9 9.42 15.13 -0.03
N ALA A 10 8.18 14.90 -0.50
CA ALA A 10 6.99 14.97 0.31
C ALA A 10 7.01 13.93 1.46
N TYR A 11 7.38 12.69 1.16
CA TYR A 11 7.52 11.64 2.20
C TYR A 11 8.66 11.91 3.18
N ARG A 12 9.75 12.54 2.74
CA ARG A 12 10.85 12.93 3.62
C ARG A 12 10.42 13.98 4.66
N LEU A 13 9.60 14.96 4.28
CA LEU A 13 9.09 15.99 5.18
C LEU A 13 8.14 15.44 6.25
N THR A 14 7.32 14.43 5.91
CA THR A 14 6.34 13.84 6.82
C THR A 14 6.85 12.62 7.57
N GLY A 15 7.83 11.96 7.01
CA GLY A 15 8.44 10.75 7.57
C GLY A 15 9.25 10.99 8.87
N GLY A 16 9.63 12.24 9.20
CA GLY A 16 10.43 12.61 10.39
C GLY A 16 9.72 12.49 11.72
N ASN A 17 8.39 12.59 11.74
CA ASN A 17 7.57 12.62 12.96
C ASN A 17 6.62 11.44 13.02
N ASN A 18 6.23 11.02 14.24
CA ASN A 18 5.17 10.03 14.50
C ASN A 18 3.79 10.44 13.91
N PHE A 19 3.71 11.60 13.25
CA PHE A 19 2.50 12.13 12.63
C PHE A 19 1.99 11.23 11.49
N TYR A 20 2.88 10.80 10.58
CA TYR A 20 2.49 9.93 9.45
C TYR A 20 1.96 8.58 9.97
N ASP A 21 2.69 7.94 10.87
CA ASP A 21 2.28 6.67 11.48
C ASP A 21 0.96 6.84 12.26
N GLY A 22 0.83 7.94 13.01
CA GLY A 22 -0.40 8.26 13.74
C GLY A 22 -1.61 8.53 12.84
N MET A 23 -1.40 9.09 11.66
CA MET A 23 -2.44 9.28 10.64
C MET A 23 -2.86 7.94 10.03
N ILE A 24 -1.92 7.12 9.60
CA ILE A 24 -2.21 5.81 8.97
C ILE A 24 -2.94 4.87 9.95
N THR A 25 -2.60 4.92 11.23
CA THR A 25 -3.19 4.07 12.27
C THR A 25 -4.37 4.71 13.01
N CYS A 26 -4.72 5.96 12.71
CA CYS A 26 -5.69 6.75 13.48
C CYS A 26 -5.43 6.72 15.00
N SER A 27 -4.17 6.72 15.44
CA SER A 27 -3.81 6.49 16.84
C SER A 27 -3.51 7.77 17.64
N THR A 28 -2.89 8.78 17.00
CA THR A 28 -2.57 10.06 17.64
C THR A 28 -3.74 11.06 17.54
N LEU A 29 -3.77 12.09 18.40
CA LEU A 29 -4.81 13.13 18.34
C LEU A 29 -4.81 13.85 16.99
N SER A 30 -3.64 14.25 16.49
CA SER A 30 -3.49 14.88 15.17
C SER A 30 -3.85 13.92 14.03
N GLY A 31 -3.45 12.64 14.12
CA GLY A 31 -3.82 11.62 13.17
C GLY A 31 -5.33 11.38 13.10
N LYS A 32 -5.99 11.27 14.25
CA LYS A 32 -7.47 11.17 14.36
C LYS A 32 -8.17 12.38 13.75
N ALA A 33 -7.65 13.59 13.97
CA ALA A 33 -8.20 14.81 13.39
C ALA A 33 -8.12 14.77 11.85
N VAL A 34 -6.98 14.37 11.28
CA VAL A 34 -6.82 14.22 9.82
C VAL A 34 -7.72 13.10 9.28
N CYS A 35 -7.78 11.94 9.94
CA CYS A 35 -8.67 10.85 9.54
C CYS A 35 -10.12 11.33 9.50
N ARG A 36 -10.58 12.07 10.50
CA ARG A 36 -11.94 12.57 10.55
C ARG A 36 -12.21 13.71 9.56
N LEU A 37 -11.29 14.67 9.46
CA LEU A 37 -11.47 15.86 8.63
C LEU A 37 -11.33 15.56 7.14
N VAL A 38 -10.28 14.84 6.76
CA VAL A 38 -9.91 14.59 5.36
C VAL A 38 -10.59 13.34 4.83
N TRP A 39 -10.45 12.22 5.55
CA TRP A 39 -10.86 10.89 5.09
C TRP A 39 -12.26 10.49 5.52
N ASP A 40 -12.85 11.23 6.47
CA ASP A 40 -14.14 10.93 7.09
C ASP A 40 -14.22 9.54 7.72
N VAL A 41 -13.09 9.02 8.17
CA VAL A 41 -13.00 7.73 8.82
C VAL A 41 -12.68 7.88 10.31
N ASN A 42 -13.24 7.02 11.13
CA ASN A 42 -12.84 6.81 12.52
C ASN A 42 -11.89 5.58 12.62
N LYS A 43 -11.40 5.32 13.84
CA LYS A 43 -10.47 4.19 14.04
C LYS A 43 -11.09 2.83 13.68
N VAL A 44 -12.36 2.60 14.00
CA VAL A 44 -13.04 1.33 13.70
C VAL A 44 -13.16 1.12 12.19
N GLU A 45 -13.56 2.15 11.46
CA GLU A 45 -13.64 2.14 10.00
C GLU A 45 -12.24 1.97 9.36
N ASN A 46 -11.21 2.62 9.94
CA ASN A 46 -9.83 2.48 9.49
C ASN A 46 -9.32 1.05 9.68
N ASP A 47 -9.53 0.47 10.85
CA ASP A 47 -9.11 -0.90 11.13
C ASP A 47 -9.86 -1.90 10.24
N ALA A 48 -11.16 -1.68 9.99
CA ALA A 48 -11.98 -2.56 9.18
C ALA A 48 -11.51 -2.66 7.71
N TYR A 49 -11.17 -1.55 7.05
CA TYR A 49 -10.69 -1.64 5.66
C TYR A 49 -9.27 -2.21 5.59
N LEU A 50 -8.43 -1.96 6.58
CA LEU A 50 -7.08 -2.54 6.67
C LEU A 50 -7.16 -4.06 6.89
N GLU A 51 -8.01 -4.53 7.78
CA GLU A 51 -8.27 -5.96 7.98
C GLU A 51 -8.70 -6.63 6.67
N LYS A 52 -9.63 -6.02 5.94
CA LYS A 52 -10.06 -6.51 4.62
C LYS A 52 -8.93 -6.50 3.58
N ALA A 53 -8.11 -5.46 3.54
CA ALA A 53 -6.96 -5.39 2.65
C ALA A 53 -5.91 -6.49 2.95
N LEU A 54 -5.72 -6.82 4.24
CA LEU A 54 -4.79 -7.84 4.70
C LEU A 54 -5.37 -9.27 4.65
N SER A 55 -6.68 -9.45 4.44
CA SER A 55 -7.32 -10.78 4.40
C SER A 55 -6.83 -11.68 3.27
N GLY A 56 -6.11 -11.12 2.28
CA GLY A 56 -5.41 -11.88 1.25
C GLY A 56 -4.16 -12.63 1.75
N ILE A 57 -3.73 -12.41 2.99
CA ILE A 57 -2.58 -13.08 3.61
C ILE A 57 -3.10 -14.11 4.62
N PRO A 58 -2.91 -15.41 4.40
CA PRO A 58 -3.33 -16.44 5.35
C PRO A 58 -2.58 -16.34 6.69
N GLU A 59 -3.23 -16.70 7.80
CA GLU A 59 -2.66 -16.63 9.16
C GLU A 59 -1.34 -17.41 9.33
N HIS A 60 -1.19 -18.53 8.62
CA HIS A 60 0.00 -19.38 8.68
C HIS A 60 0.79 -19.37 7.37
N PHE A 61 0.79 -18.22 6.69
CA PHE A 61 1.49 -18.07 5.41
C PHE A 61 2.99 -18.37 5.55
N SER A 62 3.52 -19.17 4.61
CA SER A 62 4.92 -19.61 4.60
C SER A 62 5.60 -19.47 3.23
N GLY A 63 4.96 -18.77 2.29
CA GLY A 63 5.48 -18.52 0.95
C GLY A 63 6.30 -17.24 0.84
N LYS A 64 6.48 -16.77 -0.39
CA LYS A 64 7.14 -15.50 -0.70
C LYS A 64 6.15 -14.36 -0.81
N LEU A 65 6.36 -13.30 -0.05
CA LEU A 65 5.53 -12.10 -0.07
C LEU A 65 6.37 -10.89 -0.49
N LEU A 66 5.86 -10.10 -1.44
CA LEU A 66 6.38 -8.77 -1.76
C LEU A 66 5.43 -7.71 -1.23
N GLU A 67 5.93 -6.79 -0.43
CA GLU A 67 5.23 -5.56 -0.09
C GLU A 67 5.84 -4.38 -0.87
N ALA A 68 5.01 -3.67 -1.64
CA ALA A 68 5.43 -2.50 -2.43
C ALA A 68 4.30 -1.46 -2.56
N PRO A 69 4.44 -0.26 -1.96
CA PRO A 69 5.56 0.20 -1.13
C PRO A 69 5.40 -0.24 0.33
N VAL A 70 6.51 -0.42 1.04
CA VAL A 70 6.47 -0.73 2.48
C VAL A 70 6.19 0.50 3.35
N GLY A 71 6.51 1.68 2.86
CA GLY A 71 6.40 2.90 3.64
C GLY A 71 7.21 2.83 4.93
N THR A 72 6.60 3.21 6.05
CA THR A 72 7.22 3.10 7.39
C THR A 72 7.09 1.72 8.04
N GLY A 73 6.37 0.79 7.40
CA GLY A 73 6.12 -0.54 7.94
C GLY A 73 5.26 -0.58 9.21
N ILE A 74 4.60 0.53 9.57
CA ILE A 74 3.84 0.62 10.84
C ILE A 74 2.70 -0.41 10.92
N LEU A 75 2.07 -0.74 9.80
CA LEU A 75 0.98 -1.70 9.74
C LEU A 75 1.50 -3.14 9.63
N THR A 76 2.57 -3.33 8.89
CA THR A 76 2.98 -4.65 8.40
C THR A 76 4.08 -5.31 9.21
N MET A 77 4.99 -4.56 9.83
CA MET A 77 6.03 -5.17 10.68
C MET A 77 5.45 -5.97 11.86
N PRO A 78 4.41 -5.50 12.60
CA PRO A 78 3.75 -6.32 13.62
C PRO A 78 3.09 -7.58 13.05
N LEU A 79 2.46 -7.48 11.87
CA LEU A 79 1.88 -8.63 11.17
C LEU A 79 2.97 -9.65 10.79
N TYR A 80 4.10 -9.21 10.26
CA TYR A 80 5.17 -10.10 9.82
C TYR A 80 5.81 -10.89 10.98
N LYS A 81 5.73 -10.37 12.20
CA LYS A 81 6.13 -11.13 13.40
C LYS A 81 5.27 -12.37 13.63
N THR A 82 4.03 -12.38 13.15
CA THR A 82 3.13 -13.55 13.25
C THR A 82 3.33 -14.55 12.11
N LEU A 83 4.17 -14.22 11.12
CA LEU A 83 4.46 -15.04 9.94
C LEU A 83 5.92 -15.50 9.88
N PRO A 84 6.46 -16.18 10.89
CA PRO A 84 7.91 -16.44 11.00
C PRO A 84 8.46 -17.37 9.91
N LYS A 85 7.59 -18.09 9.17
CA LYS A 85 7.96 -19.01 8.09
C LYS A 85 7.87 -18.38 6.70
N ALA A 86 7.32 -17.17 6.58
CA ALA A 86 7.24 -16.45 5.31
C ALA A 86 8.60 -15.86 4.93
N ASP A 87 8.90 -15.82 3.63
CA ASP A 87 10.01 -15.06 3.04
C ASP A 87 9.47 -13.73 2.53
N ILE A 88 9.77 -12.64 3.23
CA ILE A 88 9.14 -11.35 3.00
C ILE A 88 10.16 -10.38 2.43
N THR A 89 9.82 -9.81 1.28
CA THR A 89 10.59 -8.74 0.64
C THR A 89 9.80 -7.44 0.71
N CYS A 90 10.39 -6.41 1.30
CA CYS A 90 9.83 -5.07 1.40
C CYS A 90 10.54 -4.13 0.43
N LEU A 91 9.79 -3.48 -0.46
CA LEU A 91 10.32 -2.55 -1.44
C LEU A 91 9.74 -1.15 -1.22
N ASP A 92 10.57 -0.13 -1.31
CA ASP A 92 10.14 1.27 -1.34
C ASP A 92 11.04 2.10 -2.24
N TYR A 93 10.49 3.14 -2.85
CA TYR A 93 11.28 4.11 -3.61
C TYR A 93 12.03 5.09 -2.69
N SER A 94 11.46 5.39 -1.51
CA SER A 94 12.02 6.27 -0.50
C SER A 94 12.92 5.50 0.46
N ALA A 95 14.22 5.76 0.42
CA ALA A 95 15.18 5.20 1.39
C ALA A 95 14.83 5.60 2.84
N ASP A 96 14.32 6.83 3.05
CA ASP A 96 13.95 7.33 4.38
C ASP A 96 12.76 6.57 4.98
N MET A 97 11.75 6.27 4.15
CA MET A 97 10.58 5.48 4.58
C MET A 97 10.98 4.04 4.87
N MET A 98 11.74 3.44 3.96
CA MET A 98 12.26 2.07 4.11
C MET A 98 13.16 1.93 5.35
N GLY A 99 14.02 2.92 5.64
CA GLY A 99 14.85 2.94 6.84
C GLY A 99 14.03 2.84 8.13
N LYS A 100 12.87 3.54 8.19
CA LYS A 100 11.95 3.44 9.34
C LYS A 100 11.28 2.09 9.45
N ALA A 101 10.96 1.46 8.32
CA ALA A 101 10.43 0.09 8.33
C ALA A 101 11.51 -0.88 8.84
N GLN A 102 12.76 -0.71 8.41
CA GLN A 102 13.89 -1.50 8.88
C GLN A 102 14.11 -1.36 10.39
N GLU A 103 14.13 -0.13 10.92
CA GLU A 103 14.24 0.09 12.37
C GLU A 103 13.13 -0.61 13.17
N LYS A 104 11.89 -0.67 12.62
CA LYS A 104 10.79 -1.40 13.26
C LYS A 104 11.00 -2.92 13.18
N ALA A 105 11.47 -3.43 12.05
CA ALA A 105 11.79 -4.85 11.88
C ALA A 105 12.89 -5.29 12.85
N ASP A 106 13.94 -4.48 13.02
CA ASP A 106 15.05 -4.74 13.94
C ASP A 106 14.57 -4.78 15.40
N ARG A 107 13.74 -3.80 15.81
CA ARG A 107 13.13 -3.75 17.14
C ARG A 107 12.23 -4.96 17.45
N LEU A 108 11.56 -5.49 16.43
CA LEU A 108 10.71 -6.67 16.53
C LEU A 108 11.48 -7.98 16.34
N HIS A 109 12.80 -7.90 16.08
CA HIS A 109 13.70 -9.03 15.82
C HIS A 109 13.23 -9.91 14.63
N LEU A 110 12.71 -9.29 13.57
CA LEU A 110 12.29 -10.02 12.37
C LEU A 110 13.52 -10.54 11.61
N LYS A 111 13.56 -11.85 11.36
CA LYS A 111 14.66 -12.53 10.64
C LYS A 111 14.30 -12.92 9.21
N ASN A 112 13.04 -12.80 8.86
CA ASN A 112 12.43 -13.26 7.63
C ASN A 112 11.99 -12.09 6.72
N VAL A 113 12.46 -10.88 7.00
CA VAL A 113 12.15 -9.66 6.22
C VAL A 113 13.44 -9.12 5.61
N THR A 114 13.42 -8.89 4.30
CA THR A 114 14.50 -8.24 3.55
C THR A 114 14.00 -6.92 2.96
N PHE A 115 14.88 -5.93 2.86
CA PHE A 115 14.54 -4.60 2.36
C PHE A 115 15.30 -4.30 1.07
N ARG A 116 14.61 -3.72 0.09
CA ARG A 116 15.21 -3.33 -1.18
C ARG A 116 14.65 -1.99 -1.65
N GLN A 117 15.53 -1.02 -1.88
CA GLN A 117 15.13 0.23 -2.52
C GLN A 117 14.85 -0.02 -4.00
N GLY A 118 13.70 0.44 -4.51
CA GLY A 118 13.33 0.23 -5.91
C GLY A 118 12.04 0.93 -6.33
N ASP A 119 11.77 0.85 -7.61
CA ASP A 119 10.56 1.39 -8.23
C ASP A 119 9.60 0.23 -8.52
N VAL A 120 8.35 0.34 -8.07
CA VAL A 120 7.30 -0.63 -8.37
C VAL A 120 7.02 -0.76 -9.87
N GLY A 121 7.28 0.29 -10.65
CA GLY A 121 7.19 0.26 -12.11
C GLY A 121 8.37 -0.45 -12.81
N ALA A 122 9.37 -0.92 -12.07
CA ALA A 122 10.52 -1.65 -12.58
C ALA A 122 11.02 -2.63 -11.52
N LEU A 123 10.20 -3.62 -11.18
CA LEU A 123 10.50 -4.58 -10.12
C LEU A 123 11.70 -5.45 -10.51
N PRO A 124 12.79 -5.49 -9.71
CA PRO A 124 14.01 -6.20 -10.05
C PRO A 124 13.94 -7.71 -9.72
N TYR A 125 12.82 -8.32 -10.07
CA TYR A 125 12.53 -9.73 -9.84
C TYR A 125 12.12 -10.40 -11.15
N ALA A 126 12.37 -11.69 -11.27
CA ALA A 126 11.88 -12.51 -12.39
C ALA A 126 10.34 -12.64 -12.35
N ASP A 127 9.77 -13.16 -13.41
CA ASP A 127 8.35 -13.47 -13.50
C ASP A 127 7.99 -14.57 -12.49
N SER A 128 6.79 -14.50 -11.92
CA SER A 128 6.22 -15.58 -11.09
C SER A 128 7.09 -15.98 -9.88
N VAL A 129 7.60 -14.99 -9.14
CA VAL A 129 8.43 -15.21 -7.92
C VAL A 129 7.60 -15.25 -6.66
N PHE A 130 6.57 -14.39 -6.54
CA PHE A 130 5.86 -14.17 -5.29
C PHE A 130 4.51 -14.88 -5.26
N ASP A 131 4.21 -15.47 -4.12
CA ASP A 131 2.90 -16.05 -3.83
C ASP A 131 1.88 -14.96 -3.49
N ILE A 132 2.36 -13.88 -2.83
CA ILE A 132 1.53 -12.73 -2.48
C ILE A 132 2.27 -11.44 -2.85
N VAL A 133 1.54 -10.47 -3.44
CA VAL A 133 1.97 -9.08 -3.54
C VAL A 133 0.99 -8.23 -2.74
N LEU A 134 1.51 -7.47 -1.77
CA LEU A 134 0.77 -6.54 -0.92
C LEU A 134 1.10 -5.10 -1.32
N SER A 135 0.07 -4.25 -1.45
CA SER A 135 0.27 -2.82 -1.66
C SER A 135 -0.69 -2.00 -0.80
N LEU A 136 -0.16 -1.40 0.26
CA LEU A 136 -0.93 -0.53 1.13
C LEU A 136 -0.62 0.94 0.84
N ASN A 137 -1.66 1.70 0.49
CA ASN A 137 -1.58 3.14 0.22
C ASN A 137 -0.54 3.55 -0.84
N GLY A 138 -0.25 2.68 -1.82
CA GLY A 138 0.74 2.93 -2.86
C GLY A 138 0.15 3.50 -4.16
N PHE A 139 -0.87 2.84 -4.73
CA PHE A 139 -1.32 3.11 -6.10
C PHE A 139 -1.83 4.53 -6.36
N HIS A 140 -2.34 5.23 -5.36
CA HIS A 140 -2.71 6.65 -5.53
C HIS A 140 -1.49 7.58 -5.69
N ALA A 141 -0.31 7.14 -5.24
CA ALA A 141 0.94 7.91 -5.30
C ALA A 141 1.79 7.61 -6.54
N PHE A 142 1.70 6.41 -7.11
CA PHE A 142 2.58 6.00 -8.21
C PHE A 142 2.42 6.87 -9.45
N PRO A 143 3.53 7.34 -10.06
CA PRO A 143 3.49 8.18 -11.27
C PRO A 143 2.96 7.42 -12.49
N ASP A 144 3.38 6.18 -12.69
CA ASP A 144 2.95 5.28 -13.75
C ASP A 144 2.27 4.06 -13.16
N LYS A 145 0.95 4.19 -12.96
CA LYS A 145 0.14 3.12 -12.38
C LYS A 145 -0.02 1.92 -13.31
N GLU A 146 -0.07 2.17 -14.63
CA GLU A 146 -0.24 1.08 -15.60
C GLU A 146 0.96 0.13 -15.58
N THR A 147 2.16 0.69 -15.55
CA THR A 147 3.39 -0.10 -15.43
C THR A 147 3.47 -0.79 -14.07
N ALA A 148 3.07 -0.12 -12.97
CA ALA A 148 3.02 -0.75 -11.66
C ALA A 148 2.06 -1.96 -11.61
N TYR A 149 0.84 -1.86 -12.18
CA TYR A 149 -0.09 -2.98 -12.27
C TYR A 149 0.47 -4.14 -13.11
N ARG A 150 1.17 -3.83 -14.21
CA ARG A 150 1.80 -4.85 -15.06
C ARG A 150 2.92 -5.58 -14.32
N GLU A 151 3.79 -4.85 -13.64
CA GLU A 151 4.91 -5.41 -12.90
C GLU A 151 4.44 -6.27 -11.72
N VAL A 152 3.46 -5.80 -10.94
CA VAL A 152 2.84 -6.59 -9.88
C VAL A 152 2.28 -7.91 -10.42
N PHE A 153 1.55 -7.85 -11.54
CA PHE A 153 0.99 -9.05 -12.16
C PHE A 153 2.09 -10.00 -12.69
N ARG A 154 3.18 -9.45 -13.26
CA ARG A 154 4.30 -10.21 -13.80
C ARG A 154 5.01 -11.03 -12.73
N VAL A 155 5.35 -10.39 -11.61
CA VAL A 155 6.11 -11.04 -10.53
C VAL A 155 5.28 -12.00 -9.68
N LEU A 156 3.95 -11.93 -9.79
CA LEU A 156 3.02 -12.79 -9.06
C LEU A 156 2.92 -14.16 -9.76
N LYS A 157 3.08 -15.25 -8.99
CA LYS A 157 2.91 -16.62 -9.47
C LYS A 157 1.51 -16.90 -10.01
N PRO A 158 1.32 -17.88 -10.91
CA PRO A 158 0.01 -18.47 -11.14
C PRO A 158 -0.63 -18.88 -9.81
N GLY A 159 -1.93 -18.67 -9.66
CA GLY A 159 -2.63 -18.87 -8.39
C GLY A 159 -2.26 -17.92 -7.25
N GLY A 160 -1.36 -16.96 -7.48
CA GLY A 160 -0.92 -16.00 -6.46
C GLY A 160 -1.95 -14.91 -6.16
N THR A 161 -1.79 -14.24 -5.02
CA THR A 161 -2.71 -13.22 -4.52
C THR A 161 -2.12 -11.82 -4.60
N PHE A 162 -2.84 -10.88 -5.21
CA PHE A 162 -2.58 -9.44 -5.10
C PHE A 162 -3.63 -8.80 -4.20
N CYS A 163 -3.20 -8.18 -3.10
CA CYS A 163 -4.11 -7.54 -2.16
C CYS A 163 -3.60 -6.18 -1.70
N GLY A 164 -4.51 -5.37 -1.16
CA GLY A 164 -4.12 -4.06 -0.66
C GLY A 164 -5.26 -3.07 -0.53
N CYS A 165 -4.89 -1.80 -0.33
CA CYS A 165 -5.81 -0.69 -0.23
C CYS A 165 -5.17 0.61 -0.74
N PHE A 166 -6.00 1.53 -1.22
CA PHE A 166 -5.59 2.89 -1.57
C PHE A 166 -6.80 3.81 -1.77
N TYR A 167 -6.55 5.11 -1.93
CA TYR A 167 -7.58 6.09 -2.22
C TYR A 167 -8.15 5.92 -3.62
N VAL A 168 -9.50 5.98 -3.73
CA VAL A 168 -10.26 6.12 -4.98
C VAL A 168 -11.08 7.39 -4.96
N LYS A 169 -11.22 8.04 -6.13
CA LYS A 169 -12.01 9.25 -6.30
C LYS A 169 -13.48 8.94 -6.50
N GLY A 170 -14.33 9.91 -6.17
CA GLY A 170 -15.77 9.87 -6.47
C GLY A 170 -16.63 9.36 -5.33
N GLU A 171 -16.04 8.80 -4.28
CA GLU A 171 -16.79 8.28 -3.13
C GLU A 171 -17.18 9.39 -2.15
N GLN A 172 -16.29 10.38 -1.93
CA GLN A 172 -16.48 11.46 -0.98
C GLN A 172 -15.99 12.81 -1.55
N LYS A 173 -16.90 13.73 -1.85
CA LYS A 173 -16.58 15.06 -2.40
C LYS A 173 -15.57 15.85 -1.57
N ARG A 174 -15.68 15.75 -0.23
CA ARG A 174 -14.77 16.43 0.70
C ARG A 174 -13.35 15.88 0.59
N THR A 175 -13.18 14.57 0.61
CA THR A 175 -11.89 13.90 0.45
C THR A 175 -11.27 14.23 -0.91
N ASP A 176 -12.05 14.17 -1.99
CA ASP A 176 -11.61 14.50 -3.34
C ASP A 176 -11.12 15.96 -3.43
N TRP A 177 -11.78 16.89 -2.72
CA TRP A 177 -11.33 18.26 -2.63
C TRP A 177 -9.96 18.39 -1.94
N PHE A 178 -9.76 17.73 -0.79
CA PHE A 178 -8.46 17.71 -0.09
C PHE A 178 -7.36 17.08 -0.95
N VAL A 179 -7.65 15.97 -1.61
CA VAL A 179 -6.70 15.30 -2.50
C VAL A 179 -6.27 16.25 -3.60
N ARG A 180 -7.21 16.85 -4.32
CA ARG A 180 -6.92 17.75 -5.44
C ARG A 180 -6.17 19.03 -5.04
N HIS A 181 -6.50 19.63 -3.89
CA HIS A 181 -5.98 20.95 -3.51
C HIS A 181 -4.76 20.89 -2.61
N ILE A 182 -4.54 19.79 -1.91
CA ILE A 182 -3.44 19.63 -0.96
C ILE A 182 -2.51 18.49 -1.39
N TYR A 183 -2.99 17.25 -1.45
CA TYR A 183 -2.13 16.08 -1.65
C TYR A 183 -1.49 16.03 -3.05
N GLU A 184 -2.17 16.47 -4.09
CA GLU A 184 -1.56 16.60 -5.44
C GLU A 184 -0.47 17.67 -5.47
N LYS A 185 -0.76 18.83 -4.86
CA LYS A 185 0.18 19.96 -4.85
C LYS A 185 1.43 19.70 -4.02
N THR A 186 1.30 18.91 -2.97
CA THR A 186 2.42 18.51 -2.11
C THR A 186 3.18 17.29 -2.63
N GLY A 187 2.72 16.67 -3.74
CA GLY A 187 3.38 15.52 -4.34
C GLY A 187 3.09 14.17 -3.68
N PHE A 188 2.20 14.12 -2.70
CA PHE A 188 1.82 12.86 -2.06
C PHE A 188 1.01 11.97 -3.00
N PHE A 189 0.14 12.58 -3.82
CA PHE A 189 -0.77 11.88 -4.71
C PHE A 189 -0.53 12.28 -6.15
N THR A 190 -0.70 11.33 -7.06
CA THR A 190 -0.46 11.51 -8.50
C THR A 190 -1.70 11.13 -9.30
N PRO A 191 -2.32 12.07 -10.07
CA PRO A 191 -3.40 11.71 -11.00
C PRO A 191 -2.85 10.91 -12.20
N PRO A 192 -3.71 10.20 -12.96
CA PRO A 192 -5.14 10.04 -12.72
C PRO A 192 -5.44 9.08 -11.57
N TYR A 193 -6.61 9.26 -10.92
CA TYR A 193 -7.07 8.36 -9.85
C TYR A 193 -8.11 7.39 -10.36
N GLU A 194 -8.08 6.17 -9.85
CA GLU A 194 -9.14 5.20 -10.05
C GLU A 194 -10.44 5.65 -9.35
N THR A 195 -11.56 5.28 -9.93
CA THR A 195 -12.83 5.13 -9.22
C THR A 195 -13.00 3.66 -8.84
N THR A 196 -13.91 3.35 -7.93
CA THR A 196 -14.22 1.95 -7.59
C THR A 196 -14.59 1.14 -8.83
N ALA A 197 -15.39 1.71 -9.74
CA ALA A 197 -15.79 1.04 -10.98
C ALA A 197 -14.62 0.84 -11.97
N SER A 198 -13.75 1.84 -12.16
CA SER A 198 -12.60 1.71 -13.06
C SER A 198 -11.58 0.70 -12.53
N LEU A 199 -11.33 0.70 -11.21
CA LEU A 199 -10.47 -0.27 -10.57
C LEU A 199 -11.01 -1.70 -10.73
N LYS A 200 -12.30 -1.91 -10.43
CA LYS A 200 -12.95 -3.21 -10.60
C LYS A 200 -12.75 -3.74 -12.02
N LYS A 201 -13.10 -2.93 -13.03
CA LYS A 201 -12.93 -3.29 -14.44
C LYS A 201 -11.47 -3.61 -14.80
N ARG A 202 -10.51 -2.87 -14.24
CA ARG A 202 -9.07 -3.11 -14.45
C ARG A 202 -8.63 -4.45 -13.88
N LEU A 203 -9.02 -4.72 -12.64
CA LEU A 203 -8.62 -5.95 -11.95
C LEU A 203 -9.26 -7.20 -12.58
N GLU A 204 -10.55 -7.15 -12.91
CA GLU A 204 -11.28 -8.24 -13.56
C GLU A 204 -10.75 -8.61 -14.96
N LYS A 205 -10.00 -7.73 -15.61
CA LYS A 205 -9.34 -8.05 -16.89
C LYS A 205 -8.09 -8.92 -16.72
N ARG A 206 -7.50 -8.96 -15.54
CA ARG A 206 -6.19 -9.60 -15.31
C ARG A 206 -6.23 -10.73 -14.29
N TYR A 207 -7.21 -10.73 -13.40
CA TYR A 207 -7.31 -11.69 -12.31
C TYR A 207 -8.56 -12.55 -12.46
N ALA A 208 -8.42 -13.84 -12.18
CA ALA A 208 -9.52 -14.81 -12.26
C ALA A 208 -10.59 -14.58 -11.19
N ALA A 209 -10.20 -14.08 -10.03
CA ALA A 209 -11.13 -13.70 -8.97
C ALA A 209 -10.76 -12.33 -8.39
N VAL A 210 -11.77 -11.49 -8.18
CA VAL A 210 -11.61 -10.13 -7.63
C VAL A 210 -12.68 -9.90 -6.58
N THR A 211 -12.24 -9.65 -5.35
CA THR A 211 -13.08 -9.16 -4.27
C THR A 211 -12.60 -7.76 -3.90
N LEU A 212 -13.49 -6.79 -3.89
CA LEU A 212 -13.17 -5.43 -3.49
C LEU A 212 -14.37 -4.76 -2.81
N GLY A 213 -14.08 -3.77 -2.01
CA GLY A 213 -15.08 -2.90 -1.38
C GLY A 213 -14.46 -1.61 -0.93
N THR A 214 -15.30 -0.69 -0.46
CA THR A 214 -14.86 0.62 0.00
C THR A 214 -15.29 0.89 1.44
N VAL A 215 -14.46 1.62 2.15
CA VAL A 215 -14.83 2.34 3.36
C VAL A 215 -14.53 3.80 3.08
N LYS A 216 -15.60 4.60 2.88
CA LYS A 216 -15.47 5.99 2.39
C LYS A 216 -14.67 6.02 1.08
N SER A 217 -13.61 6.83 0.98
CA SER A 217 -12.73 6.94 -0.20
C SER A 217 -11.56 5.95 -0.21
N MET A 218 -11.52 4.99 0.72
CA MET A 218 -10.51 3.95 0.76
C MET A 218 -11.06 2.66 0.17
N VAL A 219 -10.51 2.22 -0.95
CA VAL A 219 -10.80 0.89 -1.51
C VAL A 219 -9.87 -0.14 -0.88
N TRP A 220 -10.39 -1.31 -0.60
CA TRP A 220 -9.62 -2.52 -0.33
C TRP A 220 -9.93 -3.56 -1.40
N PHE A 221 -8.97 -4.42 -1.69
CA PHE A 221 -9.14 -5.47 -2.70
C PHE A 221 -8.28 -6.69 -2.39
N VAL A 222 -8.78 -7.84 -2.84
CA VAL A 222 -8.07 -9.13 -2.88
C VAL A 222 -8.34 -9.74 -4.25
N CYS A 223 -7.28 -10.02 -5.01
CA CYS A 223 -7.34 -10.56 -6.36
C CYS A 223 -6.53 -11.84 -6.44
N ARG A 224 -7.02 -12.84 -7.16
CA ARG A 224 -6.31 -14.09 -7.42
C ARG A 224 -5.95 -14.22 -8.89
N LYS A 225 -4.68 -14.46 -9.17
CA LYS A 225 -4.20 -14.74 -10.52
C LYS A 225 -4.64 -16.15 -10.94
N GLU A 226 -4.96 -16.33 -12.21
CA GLU A 226 -5.26 -17.66 -12.78
C GLU A 226 -4.12 -18.64 -12.53
N GLU A 227 -4.46 -19.93 -12.37
CA GLU A 227 -3.48 -21.01 -12.13
C GLU A 227 -2.61 -21.32 -13.36
#